data_b42be00a4fc3e869e44594a105fd75df
#
_entry.id   b42be00a4fc3e869e44594a105fd75df
#
_cell.length_a   1.000
_cell.length_b   1.000
_cell.length_c   1.000
_cell.angle_alpha   90.00
_cell.angle_beta   90.00
_cell.angle_gamma   90.00
#
_symmetry.space_group_name_H-M   'P 1'
#
loop_
_entity.id
_entity.type
_entity.pdbx_description
1 polymer ?
#
loop_
_entity_poly.entity_id
_entity_poly.type
_entity_poly.pdbx_seq_one_letter_code
_entity_poly.pdbx_strand_id
1 'polypeptide(L)'
;MAETVNILIVDDSRTSKRILRNLLESQGYTVVAEAENGEEGYLKYKELRPDLVTMDITMPKMDGIESLTLIKKLDPNAKVVMITAAGQKEKMVEALKRGADEFITKPFDQEEVSTIIKRLVEQQ
;
A
#
# COMPACT_ATOMS: atom_id res chain seq x y z
N MET A 1 10.27 23.65 -3.80
CA MET A 1 9.18 22.98 -4.54
C MET A 1 8.83 21.67 -3.90
N ALA A 2 7.56 21.48 -3.65
CA ALA A 2 7.10 20.20 -3.11
C ALA A 2 7.16 19.14 -4.22
N GLU A 3 7.82 18.04 -3.94
CA GLU A 3 7.85 16.93 -4.86
C GLU A 3 6.52 16.19 -4.81
N THR A 4 6.06 15.70 -5.95
CA THR A 4 4.84 14.90 -6.02
C THR A 4 5.14 13.53 -5.42
N VAL A 5 4.32 13.10 -4.46
CA VAL A 5 4.42 11.76 -3.89
C VAL A 5 3.54 10.83 -4.72
N ASN A 6 4.17 9.83 -5.31
CA ASN A 6 3.51 8.87 -6.19
C ASN A 6 3.17 7.60 -5.44
N ILE A 7 1.90 7.20 -5.48
CA ILE A 7 1.39 6.06 -4.73
C ILE A 7 0.78 5.02 -5.66
N LEU A 8 1.11 3.76 -5.43
CA LEU A 8 0.50 2.61 -6.10
C LEU A 8 -0.50 1.98 -5.13
N ILE A 9 -1.74 1.78 -5.57
CA ILE A 9 -2.78 1.14 -4.77
C ILE A 9 -2.99 -0.29 -5.28
N VAL A 10 -2.84 -1.28 -4.39
CA VAL A 10 -3.05 -2.69 -4.74
C VAL A 10 -4.17 -3.25 -3.87
N ASP A 11 -5.30 -3.55 -4.48
CA ASP A 11 -6.50 -4.03 -3.79
C ASP A 11 -7.44 -4.63 -4.85
N ASP A 12 -8.03 -5.79 -4.57
CA ASP A 12 -8.96 -6.40 -5.53
C ASP A 12 -10.37 -5.81 -5.46
N SER A 13 -10.64 -4.97 -4.47
CA SER A 13 -11.95 -4.31 -4.33
C SER A 13 -11.97 -2.99 -5.07
N ARG A 14 -12.83 -2.89 -6.07
CA ARG A 14 -13.00 -1.66 -6.83
C ARG A 14 -13.44 -0.50 -5.93
N THR A 15 -14.37 -0.78 -5.02
CA THR A 15 -14.89 0.23 -4.10
C THR A 15 -13.79 0.75 -3.17
N SER A 16 -13.00 -0.17 -2.59
CA SER A 16 -11.91 0.23 -1.70
C SER A 16 -10.87 1.06 -2.44
N LYS A 17 -10.52 0.67 -3.66
CA LYS A 17 -9.55 1.45 -4.45
C LYS A 17 -10.05 2.86 -4.71
N ARG A 18 -11.33 3.00 -5.04
CA ARG A 18 -11.91 4.33 -5.30
C ARG A 18 -11.89 5.20 -4.05
N ILE A 19 -12.29 4.64 -2.92
CA ILE A 19 -12.32 5.40 -1.65
C ILE A 19 -10.92 5.86 -1.28
N LEU A 20 -9.96 4.94 -1.31
CA LEU A 20 -8.59 5.26 -0.94
C LEU A 20 -7.96 6.27 -1.91
N ARG A 21 -8.20 6.09 -3.20
CA ARG A 21 -7.70 7.05 -4.20
C ARG A 21 -8.22 8.46 -3.91
N ASN A 22 -9.52 8.58 -3.65
CA ASN A 22 -10.11 9.88 -3.37
C ASN A 22 -9.51 10.51 -2.11
N LEU A 23 -9.30 9.71 -1.07
CA LEU A 23 -8.67 10.21 0.15
C LEU A 23 -7.25 10.70 -0.11
N LEU A 24 -6.46 9.92 -0.83
CA LEU A 24 -5.07 10.27 -1.10
C LEU A 24 -4.97 11.49 -2.00
N GLU A 25 -5.78 11.56 -3.04
CA GLU A 25 -5.75 12.70 -3.96
C GLU A 25 -6.22 13.97 -3.27
N SER A 26 -7.18 13.87 -2.36
CA SER A 26 -7.64 15.05 -1.60
C SER A 26 -6.55 15.60 -0.68
N GLN A 27 -5.55 14.79 -0.34
CA GLN A 27 -4.44 15.20 0.50
C GLN A 27 -3.22 15.64 -0.31
N GLY A 28 -3.35 15.71 -1.63
CA GLY A 28 -2.29 16.20 -2.50
C GLY A 28 -1.36 15.15 -3.06
N TYR A 29 -1.63 13.86 -2.81
CA TYR A 29 -0.80 12.78 -3.37
C TYR A 29 -1.31 12.39 -4.75
N THR A 30 -0.42 11.76 -5.53
CA THR A 30 -0.76 11.28 -6.87
C THR A 30 -0.83 9.76 -6.88
N VAL A 31 -1.98 9.22 -7.28
CA VAL A 31 -2.10 7.77 -7.47
C VAL A 31 -1.67 7.47 -8.90
N VAL A 32 -0.49 6.86 -9.06
CA VAL A 32 0.09 6.63 -10.39
C VAL A 32 -0.44 5.37 -11.05
N ALA A 33 -0.95 4.41 -10.27
CA ALA A 33 -1.51 3.19 -10.82
C ALA A 33 -2.32 2.46 -9.76
N GLU A 34 -3.15 1.52 -10.22
CA GLU A 34 -3.90 0.60 -9.37
C GLU A 34 -3.65 -0.82 -9.87
N ALA A 35 -3.63 -1.77 -8.96
CA ALA A 35 -3.47 -3.18 -9.27
C ALA A 35 -4.53 -3.99 -8.51
N GLU A 36 -4.88 -5.17 -9.03
CA GLU A 36 -5.96 -6.00 -8.50
C GLU A 36 -5.51 -7.25 -7.76
N ASN A 37 -4.22 -7.53 -7.79
CA ASN A 37 -3.66 -8.69 -7.08
C ASN A 37 -2.18 -8.44 -6.82
N GLY A 38 -1.57 -9.33 -6.05
CA GLY A 38 -0.19 -9.16 -5.64
C GLY A 38 0.82 -9.24 -6.77
N GLU A 39 0.55 -10.09 -7.76
CA GLU A 39 1.43 -10.22 -8.92
C GLU A 39 1.46 -8.93 -9.73
N GLU A 40 0.27 -8.41 -10.04
CA GLU A 40 0.15 -7.14 -10.77
C GLU A 40 0.78 -5.99 -9.97
N GLY A 41 0.56 -5.99 -8.65
CA GLY A 41 1.16 -4.99 -7.76
C GLY A 41 2.67 -5.00 -7.82
N TYR A 42 3.27 -6.18 -7.75
CA TYR A 42 4.72 -6.33 -7.85
C TYR A 42 5.24 -5.82 -9.21
N LEU A 43 4.58 -6.24 -10.30
CA LEU A 43 5.02 -5.83 -11.64
C LEU A 43 4.91 -4.33 -11.84
N LYS A 44 3.85 -3.71 -11.35
CA LYS A 44 3.70 -2.25 -11.44
C LYS A 44 4.70 -1.52 -10.56
N TYR A 45 5.01 -2.06 -9.39
CA TYR A 45 6.07 -1.49 -8.56
C TYR A 45 7.41 -1.49 -9.29
N LYS A 46 7.74 -2.62 -9.89
CA LYS A 46 8.98 -2.78 -10.63
C LYS A 46 9.09 -1.77 -11.79
N GLU A 47 7.97 -1.57 -12.49
CA GLU A 47 7.93 -0.66 -13.63
C GLU A 47 7.97 0.81 -13.21
N LEU A 48 7.13 1.18 -12.24
CA LEU A 48 6.88 2.57 -11.90
C LEU A 48 7.70 3.12 -10.74
N ARG A 49 8.17 2.25 -9.86
CA ARG A 49 8.92 2.63 -8.66
C ARG A 49 8.25 3.78 -7.90
N PRO A 50 6.99 3.59 -7.46
CA PRO A 50 6.30 4.64 -6.71
C PRO A 50 6.98 4.91 -5.38
N ASP A 51 6.68 6.05 -4.78
CA ASP A 51 7.22 6.42 -3.48
C ASP A 51 6.64 5.58 -2.35
N LEU A 52 5.42 5.06 -2.55
CA LEU A 52 4.73 4.29 -1.53
C LEU A 52 3.73 3.36 -2.20
N VAL A 53 3.52 2.19 -1.58
CA VAL A 53 2.52 1.21 -2.03
C VAL A 53 1.54 0.97 -0.90
N THR A 54 0.23 0.98 -1.20
CA THR A 54 -0.77 0.45 -0.27
C THR A 54 -1.15 -0.93 -0.79
N MET A 55 -1.08 -1.94 0.07
CA MET A 55 -1.19 -3.35 -0.31
C MET A 55 -2.22 -4.05 0.56
N ASP A 56 -3.35 -4.45 -0.04
CA ASP A 56 -4.32 -5.28 0.66
C ASP A 56 -3.70 -6.64 0.95
N ILE A 57 -4.04 -7.21 2.11
CA ILE A 57 -3.46 -8.50 2.51
C ILE A 57 -4.05 -9.65 1.70
N THR A 58 -5.38 -9.72 1.59
CA THR A 58 -6.04 -10.86 0.94
C THR A 58 -6.52 -10.51 -0.45
N MET A 59 -5.95 -11.17 -1.45
CA MET A 59 -6.29 -10.97 -2.86
C MET A 59 -6.14 -12.28 -3.61
N PRO A 60 -6.81 -12.44 -4.79
CA PRO A 60 -6.64 -13.64 -5.59
C PRO A 60 -5.25 -13.69 -6.24
N LYS A 61 -4.90 -14.85 -6.75
CA LYS A 61 -3.63 -15.16 -7.45
C LYS A 61 -2.42 -15.08 -6.56
N MET A 62 -2.06 -13.89 -6.10
CA MET A 62 -0.96 -13.69 -5.17
C MET A 62 -1.44 -12.72 -4.11
N ASP A 63 -1.35 -13.10 -2.83
CA ASP A 63 -1.81 -12.22 -1.75
C ASP A 63 -0.80 -11.10 -1.47
N GLY A 64 -1.20 -10.18 -0.59
CA GLY A 64 -0.39 -9.01 -0.30
C GLY A 64 0.92 -9.32 0.42
N ILE A 65 0.96 -10.39 1.22
CA ILE A 65 2.19 -10.75 1.95
C ILE A 65 3.25 -11.29 0.99
N GLU A 66 2.84 -12.11 0.02
CA GLU A 66 3.77 -12.58 -1.00
C GLU A 66 4.29 -11.42 -1.83
N SER A 67 3.39 -10.51 -2.23
CA SER A 67 3.78 -9.34 -3.02
C SER A 67 4.74 -8.45 -2.25
N LEU A 68 4.45 -8.21 -0.97
CA LEU A 68 5.33 -7.46 -0.08
C LEU A 68 6.73 -8.06 -0.07
N THR A 69 6.80 -9.38 0.08
CA THR A 69 8.09 -10.09 0.12
C THR A 69 8.88 -9.85 -1.17
N LEU A 70 8.21 -9.97 -2.32
CA LEU A 70 8.86 -9.75 -3.62
C LEU A 70 9.30 -8.29 -3.79
N ILE A 71 8.47 -7.35 -3.38
CA ILE A 71 8.80 -5.93 -3.49
C ILE A 71 10.00 -5.59 -2.62
N LYS A 72 10.02 -6.06 -1.38
CA LYS A 72 11.14 -5.80 -0.46
C LYS A 72 12.44 -6.48 -0.91
N LYS A 73 12.32 -7.61 -1.58
CA LYS A 73 13.47 -8.31 -2.15
C LYS A 73 14.04 -7.51 -3.32
N LEU A 74 13.16 -6.93 -4.13
CA LEU A 74 13.57 -6.10 -5.26
C LEU A 74 14.15 -4.77 -4.78
N ASP A 75 13.55 -4.17 -3.76
CA ASP A 75 13.94 -2.88 -3.21
C ASP A 75 13.72 -2.88 -1.71
N PRO A 76 14.78 -3.11 -0.91
CA PRO A 76 14.65 -3.13 0.55
C PRO A 76 14.17 -1.81 1.14
N ASN A 77 14.30 -0.71 0.41
CA ASN A 77 13.86 0.61 0.86
C ASN A 77 12.43 0.94 0.44
N ALA A 78 11.75 0.02 -0.24
CA ALA A 78 10.36 0.24 -0.64
C ALA A 78 9.50 0.51 0.59
N LYS A 79 8.58 1.46 0.48
CA LYS A 79 7.63 1.76 1.56
C LYS A 79 6.30 1.12 1.24
N VAL A 80 5.91 0.13 2.05
CA VAL A 80 4.70 -0.64 1.84
C VAL A 80 3.80 -0.53 3.07
N VAL A 81 2.60 -0.01 2.86
CA VAL A 81 1.55 0.07 3.89
C VAL A 81 0.57 -1.06 3.62
N MET A 82 0.42 -1.97 4.58
CA MET A 82 -0.54 -3.06 4.44
C MET A 82 -1.93 -2.58 4.81
N ILE A 83 -2.93 -3.02 4.03
CA ILE A 83 -4.33 -2.71 4.31
C ILE A 83 -4.96 -3.95 4.93
N THR A 84 -5.52 -3.82 6.13
CA THR A 84 -6.05 -4.94 6.89
C THR A 84 -7.54 -4.80 7.16
N ALA A 85 -8.21 -5.94 7.31
CA ALA A 85 -9.60 -5.99 7.75
C ALA A 85 -9.66 -6.69 9.11
N ALA A 86 -10.82 -6.65 9.75
CA ALA A 86 -11.01 -7.35 11.02
C ALA A 86 -10.67 -8.82 10.86
N GLY A 87 -10.01 -9.41 11.87
CA GLY A 87 -9.71 -10.83 11.87
C GLY A 87 -8.41 -11.22 11.18
N GLN A 88 -7.58 -10.26 10.78
CA GLN A 88 -6.33 -10.55 10.09
C GLN A 88 -5.08 -10.32 10.91
N LYS A 89 -5.22 -10.41 12.25
CA LYS A 89 -4.10 -10.13 13.16
C LYS A 89 -2.86 -10.98 12.90
N GLU A 90 -3.06 -12.28 12.67
CA GLU A 90 -1.93 -13.18 12.41
C GLU A 90 -1.20 -12.84 11.12
N LYS A 91 -1.95 -12.45 10.10
CA LYS A 91 -1.37 -12.04 8.82
C LYS A 91 -0.64 -10.71 8.96
N MET A 92 -1.15 -9.81 9.80
CA MET A 92 -0.48 -8.56 10.12
C MET A 92 0.90 -8.81 10.72
N VAL A 93 0.97 -9.72 11.71
CA VAL A 93 2.24 -10.08 12.35
C VAL A 93 3.21 -10.64 11.31
N GLU A 94 2.72 -11.52 10.44
CA GLU A 94 3.54 -12.09 9.37
C GLU A 94 4.07 -11.00 8.43
N ALA A 95 3.22 -10.05 8.06
CA ALA A 95 3.64 -8.95 7.20
C ALA A 95 4.70 -8.08 7.86
N LEU A 96 4.58 -7.82 9.16
CA LEU A 96 5.61 -7.08 9.89
C LEU A 96 6.95 -7.79 9.83
N LYS A 97 6.95 -9.11 10.02
CA LYS A 97 8.18 -9.91 9.95
C LYS A 97 8.83 -9.84 8.58
N ARG A 98 8.04 -9.58 7.54
CA ARG A 98 8.54 -9.50 6.17
C ARG A 98 8.84 -8.06 5.73
N GLY A 99 8.75 -7.11 6.64
CA GLY A 99 9.21 -5.75 6.39
C GLY A 99 8.14 -4.71 6.09
N ALA A 100 6.85 -5.01 6.34
CA ALA A 100 5.81 -4.01 6.17
C ALA A 100 6.11 -2.80 7.05
N ASP A 101 5.92 -1.61 6.50
CA ASP A 101 6.27 -0.37 7.18
C ASP A 101 5.17 0.15 8.09
N GLU A 102 3.92 0.00 7.69
CA GLU A 102 2.77 0.46 8.45
C GLU A 102 1.52 -0.32 8.06
N PHE A 103 0.43 -0.09 8.82
CA PHE A 103 -0.87 -0.71 8.56
C PHE A 103 -1.97 0.33 8.58
N ILE A 104 -2.96 0.13 7.71
CA ILE A 104 -4.19 0.91 7.71
C ILE A 104 -5.33 -0.08 7.77
N THR A 105 -6.34 0.16 8.63
CA THR A 105 -7.46 -0.74 8.77
C THR A 105 -8.66 -0.31 7.93
N LYS A 106 -9.43 -1.29 7.45
CA LYS A 106 -10.70 -1.04 6.79
C LYS A 106 -11.81 -1.08 7.83
N PRO A 107 -12.83 -0.24 7.73
CA PRO A 107 -13.04 0.80 6.73
C PRO A 107 -12.06 1.95 6.92
N PHE A 108 -11.75 2.65 5.83
CA PHE A 108 -10.76 3.73 5.87
C PHE A 108 -11.24 4.92 6.69
N ASP A 109 -10.36 5.40 7.58
CA ASP A 109 -10.55 6.62 8.33
C ASP A 109 -9.60 7.67 7.77
N GLN A 110 -10.13 8.80 7.35
CA GLN A 110 -9.36 9.84 6.70
C GLN A 110 -8.18 10.32 7.55
N GLU A 111 -8.39 10.50 8.86
CA GLU A 111 -7.31 10.95 9.74
C GLU A 111 -6.22 9.90 9.91
N GLU A 112 -6.60 8.62 10.05
CA GLU A 112 -5.64 7.53 10.15
C GLU A 112 -4.80 7.44 8.89
N VAL A 113 -5.45 7.44 7.72
CA VAL A 113 -4.75 7.38 6.44
C VAL A 113 -3.77 8.53 6.31
N SER A 114 -4.25 9.74 6.58
CA SER A 114 -3.41 10.94 6.48
C SER A 114 -2.19 10.86 7.40
N THR A 115 -2.39 10.47 8.65
CA THR A 115 -1.31 10.40 9.64
C THR A 115 -0.26 9.38 9.23
N ILE A 116 -0.68 8.20 8.79
CA ILE A 116 0.24 7.11 8.44
C ILE A 116 1.03 7.45 7.18
N ILE A 117 0.34 7.92 6.14
CA ILE A 117 1.02 8.25 4.88
C ILE A 117 2.02 9.39 5.10
N LYS A 118 1.59 10.43 5.81
CA LYS A 118 2.45 11.58 6.08
C LYS A 118 3.71 11.17 6.84
N ARG A 119 3.55 10.31 7.84
CA ARG A 119 4.70 9.81 8.62
C ARG A 119 5.72 9.12 7.71
N LEU A 120 5.24 8.28 6.81
CA LEU A 120 6.14 7.54 5.93
C LEU A 120 6.85 8.42 4.92
N VAL A 121 6.14 9.37 4.31
CA VAL A 121 6.77 10.23 3.29
C VAL A 121 7.72 11.24 3.92
N GLU A 122 7.53 11.60 5.18
CA GLU A 122 8.41 12.54 5.87
C GLU A 122 9.69 11.88 6.43
N GLN A 123 9.76 10.56 6.42
CA GLN A 123 10.93 9.82 6.91
C GLN A 123 12.04 9.66 5.88
N GLN A 124 11.97 10.37 4.80
CA GLN A 124 12.99 10.26 3.75
C GLN A 124 14.23 11.09 4.05
#